data_38bdeab536f8c471efc5c97d02680eda
#
_entry.id   38bdeab536f8c471efc5c97d02680eda
#
_cell.length_a   1.000
_cell.length_b   1.000
_cell.length_c   1.000
_cell.angle_alpha   90.00
_cell.angle_beta   90.00
_cell.angle_gamma   90.00
#
_symmetry.space_group_name_H-M   'P 1'
#
loop_
_entity.id
_entity.type
_entity.pdbx_description
1 polymer ?
#
loop_
_entity_poly.entity_id
_entity_poly.type
_entity_poly.pdbx_seq_one_letter_code
_entity_poly.pdbx_strand_id
1 'polypeptide(L)' 'MEQQSKRVCEKRTYTVDEVAALLGISRTSAYEFVKRGEVKFVKIDVSIRISKKSFDEWLDQQNI' A
#
# COMPACT_ATOMS: atom_id res chain seq x y z
N MET A 1 -22.40 5.78 8.33
CA MET A 1 -22.32 5.90 7.97
C MET A 1 -22.10 6.05 7.55
N GLU A 2 -21.93 5.70 7.31
CA GLU A 2 -21.64 5.87 6.70
C GLU A 2 -21.33 6.05 6.22
N GLN A 3 -21.35 5.91 5.85
CA GLN A 3 -21.06 6.08 5.20
C GLN A 3 -20.69 6.04 4.80
N GLN A 4 -20.71 5.80 4.43
CA GLN A 4 -20.38 5.66 3.90
C GLN A 4 -20.12 5.32 3.53
N SER A 5 -20.28 5.05 3.29
CA SER A 5 -19.97 4.74 2.82
C SER A 5 -19.88 4.34 2.36
N LYS A 6 -19.96 4.30 2.20
CA LYS A 6 -19.97 3.92 1.64
C LYS A 6 -19.70 3.70 1.10
N ARG A 7 -19.70 3.75 0.66
CA ARG A 7 -19.38 3.66 -0.01
C ARG A 7 -18.72 3.18 -0.23
N VAL A 8 -18.81 2.87 -0.15
CA VAL A 8 -18.06 2.56 -0.31
C VAL A 8 -17.04 2.36 -0.67
N CYS A 9 -16.75 2.26 -0.41
CA CYS A 9 -15.63 2.55 -1.22
C CYS A 9 -14.48 1.63 -0.98
N GLU A 10 -14.16 0.85 -1.95
CA GLU A 10 -12.95 0.04 -1.90
C GLU A 10 -11.75 0.95 -1.96
N LYS A 11 -10.83 0.76 -1.04
CA LYS A 11 -9.55 1.44 -1.10
C LYS A 11 -8.77 0.91 -2.30
N ARG A 12 -8.26 1.81 -3.09
CA ARG A 12 -7.45 1.43 -4.24
C ARG A 12 -5.95 1.58 -3.95
N THR A 13 -5.62 2.01 -2.76
CA THR A 13 -4.23 2.18 -2.35
C THR A 13 -4.04 1.67 -0.93
N TYR A 14 -2.79 1.36 -0.62
CA TYR A 14 -2.38 1.03 0.74
C TYR A 14 -1.54 2.18 1.29
N THR A 15 -1.58 2.36 2.60
CA THR A 15 -0.62 3.23 3.27
C THR A 15 0.67 2.45 3.53
N VAL A 16 1.74 3.17 3.90
CA VAL A 16 2.99 2.51 4.27
C VAL A 16 2.77 1.60 5.48
N ASP A 17 1.97 2.06 6.45
CA ASP A 17 1.68 1.24 7.62
C ASP A 17 0.96 -0.05 7.24
N GLU A 18 0.04 0.02 6.29
CA GLU A 18 -0.68 -1.16 5.86
C GLU A 18 0.25 -2.14 5.15
N VAL A 19 1.16 -1.63 4.32
CA VAL A 19 2.14 -2.49 3.65
C VAL A 19 3.04 -3.16 4.69
N ALA A 20 3.48 -2.40 5.68
CA ALA A 20 4.31 -2.97 6.75
C ALA A 20 3.60 -4.12 7.45
N ALA A 21 2.33 -3.93 7.77
CA ALA A 21 1.54 -4.96 8.44
C ALA A 21 1.36 -6.19 7.55
N LEU A 22 1.09 -5.97 6.26
CA LEU A 22 0.87 -7.06 5.33
C LEU A 22 2.14 -7.90 5.14
N LEU A 23 3.30 -7.25 5.16
CA LEU A 23 4.58 -7.95 4.97
C LEU A 23 5.21 -8.39 6.28
N GLY A 24 4.67 -7.95 7.41
CA GLY A 24 5.23 -8.30 8.71
C GLY A 24 6.58 -7.66 8.96
N ILE A 25 6.79 -6.44 8.47
CA ILE A 25 8.06 -5.73 8.62
C ILE A 25 7.81 -4.40 9.32
N SER A 26 8.90 -3.73 9.71
CA SER A 26 8.78 -2.43 10.35
C SER A 26 8.33 -1.38 9.35
N ARG A 27 7.79 -0.28 9.87
CA ARG A 27 7.38 0.83 9.02
C ARG A 27 8.56 1.40 8.23
N THR A 28 9.72 1.51 8.86
CA THR A 28 10.90 2.02 8.19
C THR A 28 11.28 1.13 7.02
N SER A 29 11.25 -0.19 7.21
CA SER A 29 11.56 -1.12 6.14
C SER A 29 10.55 -1.04 5.01
N ALA A 30 9.27 -0.88 5.35
CA ALA A 30 8.23 -0.74 4.33
C ALA A 30 8.42 0.53 3.53
N TYR A 31 8.79 1.62 4.20
CA TYR A 31 9.04 2.89 3.54
C TYR A 31 10.17 2.75 2.52
N GLU A 32 11.26 2.10 2.94
CA GLU A 32 12.40 1.89 2.05
C GLU A 32 12.04 0.97 0.87
N PHE A 33 11.23 -0.05 1.15
CA PHE A 33 10.75 -0.94 0.10
C PHE A 33 9.98 -0.17 -0.98
N VAL A 34 9.08 0.70 -0.56
CA VAL A 34 8.30 1.50 -1.50
C VAL A 34 9.20 2.43 -2.30
N LYS A 35 10.17 3.05 -1.62
CA LYS A 35 11.06 4.02 -2.28
C LYS A 35 12.01 3.38 -3.28
N ARG A 36 12.23 2.09 -3.18
CA ARG A 36 13.07 1.41 -4.16
C ARG A 36 12.40 1.24 -5.51
N GLY A 37 11.08 1.48 -5.58
CA GLY A 37 10.37 1.40 -6.84
C GLY A 37 9.90 0.01 -7.23
N GLU A 38 9.85 -0.91 -6.27
CA GLU A 38 9.37 -2.26 -6.52
C GLU A 38 7.88 -2.25 -6.87
N VAL A 39 7.14 -1.29 -6.35
CA VAL A 39 5.71 -1.14 -6.60
C VAL A 39 5.43 0.31 -6.93
N LYS A 40 4.35 0.54 -7.63
CA LYS A 40 3.95 1.90 -8.00
C LYS A 40 3.33 2.59 -6.80
N PHE A 41 3.65 3.85 -6.64
CA PHE A 41 3.08 4.66 -5.56
C PHE A 41 2.94 6.09 -6.02
N VAL A 42 2.13 6.85 -5.29
CA VAL A 42 1.99 8.29 -5.50
C VAL A 42 2.22 8.98 -4.17
N LYS A 43 2.74 10.19 -4.24
CA LYS A 43 2.93 11.01 -3.06
C LYS A 43 1.92 12.13 -3.11
N ILE A 44 1.09 12.21 -2.07
CA ILE A 44 0.07 13.25 -1.93
C ILE A 44 0.43 14.04 -0.69
N ASP A 45 0.88 15.27 -0.89
CA ASP A 45 1.40 16.09 0.20
C ASP A 45 2.54 15.35 0.90
N VAL A 46 2.37 15.00 2.18
CA VAL A 46 3.37 14.27 2.93
C VAL A 46 3.04 12.79 3.03
N SER A 47 1.95 12.37 2.40
CA SER A 47 1.50 10.99 2.49
C SER A 47 1.88 10.21 1.25
N ILE A 48 2.28 8.96 1.47
CA ILE A 48 2.59 8.05 0.37
C ILE A 48 1.47 7.02 0.29
N ARG A 49 0.94 6.83 -0.93
CA ARG A 49 -0.10 5.85 -1.20
C ARG A 49 0.43 4.84 -2.21
N ILE A 50 0.38 3.58 -1.88
CA ILE A 50 0.90 2.52 -2.73
C ILE A 50 -0.27 1.92 -3.52
N SER A 51 -0.08 1.75 -4.83
CA SER A 51 -1.11 1.14 -5.66
C SER A 51 -1.40 -0.27 -5.18
N LYS A 52 -2.65 -0.53 -4.81
CA LYS A 52 -3.05 -1.84 -4.35
C LYS A 52 -2.81 -2.89 -5.42
N LYS A 53 -3.18 -2.58 -6.65
CA LYS A 53 -3.00 -3.51 -7.76
C LYS A 53 -1.52 -3.85 -7.95
N SER A 54 -0.67 -2.83 -7.94
CA SER A 54 0.76 -3.04 -8.15
C SER A 54 1.36 -3.87 -7.02
N PHE A 55 0.97 -3.57 -5.79
CA PHE A 55 1.47 -4.31 -4.63
C PHE A 55 1.01 -5.76 -4.67
N ASP A 56 -0.27 -5.98 -4.97
CA ASP A 56 -0.82 -7.33 -5.02
C ASP A 56 -0.13 -8.16 -6.10
N GLU A 57 0.14 -7.55 -7.27
CA GLU A 57 0.84 -8.23 -8.34
C GLU A 57 2.27 -8.58 -7.94
N TRP A 58 2.94 -7.64 -7.27
CA TRP A 58 4.29 -7.88 -6.79
C TRP A 58 4.31 -9.04 -5.80
N LEU A 59 3.35 -9.05 -4.89
CA LEU A 59 3.26 -10.09 -3.88
C LEU A 59 3.03 -11.46 -4.51
N ASP A 60 2.17 -11.53 -5.51
CA ASP A 60 1.90 -12.77 -6.22
C ASP A 60 3.17 -13.30 -6.87
N GLN A 61 4.01 -12.42 -7.40
CA GLN A 61 5.25 -12.81 -8.05
C GLN A 61 6.27 -13.36 -7.07
N GLN A 62 6.13 -13.05 -5.79
CA GLN A 62 7.04 -13.57 -4.77
C GLN A 62 6.71 -15.00 -4.39
N ASN A 63 5.58 -15.51 -4.83
CA ASN A 63 5.22 -16.92 -4.60
C ASN A 63 5.03 -17.22 -3.11
N ILE A 64 4.45 -16.29 -2.39
CA ILE A 64 4.21 -16.48 -0.95
C ILE A 64 2.73 -16.43 -0.64
#